data_bc969986b58d356384cad9d0c5f07d9a
#
_entry.id   bc969986b58d356384cad9d0c5f07d9a
#
_cell.length_a   1.000
_cell.length_b   1.000
_cell.length_c   1.000
_cell.angle_alpha   90.00
_cell.angle_beta   90.00
_cell.angle_gamma   90.00
#
_symmetry.space_group_name_H-M   'P 1'
#
loop_
_entity.id
_entity.type
_entity.pdbx_description
1 polymer ?
#
loop_
_entity_poly.entity_id
_entity_poly.type
_entity_poly.pdbx_seq_one_letter_code
_entity_poly.pdbx_strand_id
1 'polypeptide(L)'
;MRGFEERFGYPPDDNLVVAASRPGGAVILRELGGRVPSGVVGFFDAVEEISLPDVWNGYFLGPVDRVVGAYADESPRFITVEGDVVEVLTIGSDGGGALYCVCMEEPAPVFRLDQASIRGGVATAPPGFTRQIAPDFSGFLEALARAVESSEQGREQPPF
;
A
#
# COMPACT_ATOMS: atom_id res chain seq x y z
N MET A 1 23.24 -5.33 8.98
CA MET A 1 22.38 -5.40 10.18
C MET A 1 23.05 -4.95 11.50
N ARG A 2 24.37 -4.90 11.61
CA ARG A 2 25.08 -4.44 12.87
C ARG A 2 24.99 -2.93 13.12
N GLY A 3 23.99 -2.23 12.85
CA GLY A 3 23.86 -0.81 13.14
C GLY A 3 22.42 -0.39 13.42
N PHE A 4 21.48 -1.30 13.16
CA PHE A 4 20.06 -0.98 13.34
C PHE A 4 19.72 -0.84 14.83
N GLU A 5 20.04 -1.86 15.64
CA GLU A 5 19.80 -1.86 17.08
C GLU A 5 20.58 -0.75 17.81
N GLU A 6 21.83 -0.49 17.38
CA GLU A 6 22.62 0.62 17.92
C GLU A 6 22.02 1.98 17.62
N ARG A 7 21.33 2.10 16.48
CA ARG A 7 20.74 3.35 16.01
C ARG A 7 19.34 3.61 16.57
N PHE A 8 18.51 2.57 16.64
CA PHE A 8 17.10 2.68 17.00
C PHE A 8 16.78 2.20 18.42
N GLY A 9 17.70 1.49 19.09
CA GLY A 9 17.54 1.03 20.46
C GLY A 9 16.64 -0.21 20.63
N TYR A 10 16.27 -0.86 19.51
CA TYR A 10 15.54 -2.13 19.48
C TYR A 10 16.07 -3.03 18.36
N PRO A 11 15.94 -4.36 18.47
CA PRO A 11 16.43 -5.28 17.45
C PRO A 11 15.64 -5.09 16.14
N PRO A 12 16.28 -5.31 14.97
CA PRO A 12 15.56 -5.31 13.70
C PRO A 12 14.50 -6.40 13.69
N ASP A 13 13.36 -6.11 13.11
CA ASP A 13 12.33 -7.09 12.77
C ASP A 13 12.64 -7.72 11.40
N ASP A 14 11.91 -8.77 11.01
CA ASP A 14 12.12 -9.41 9.72
C ASP A 14 11.41 -8.65 8.59
N ASN A 15 12.20 -8.02 7.71
CA ASN A 15 11.68 -7.50 6.45
C ASN A 15 11.42 -8.67 5.49
N LEU A 16 10.19 -8.84 5.05
CA LEU A 16 9.76 -9.97 4.26
C LEU A 16 9.08 -9.54 2.97
N VAL A 17 9.43 -10.22 1.87
CA VAL A 17 8.64 -10.25 0.63
C VAL A 17 8.29 -11.71 0.37
N VAL A 18 7.02 -12.04 0.53
CA VAL A 18 6.52 -13.42 0.38
C VAL A 18 6.03 -13.60 -1.04
N ALA A 19 6.66 -14.51 -1.79
CA ALA A 19 6.18 -14.87 -3.12
C ALA A 19 4.82 -15.58 -3.02
N ALA A 20 3.92 -15.29 -3.97
CA ALA A 20 2.62 -15.91 -4.00
C ALA A 20 2.74 -17.44 -4.19
N SER A 21 2.17 -18.19 -3.29
CA SER A 21 2.09 -19.66 -3.38
C SER A 21 1.05 -20.12 -4.42
N ARG A 22 0.10 -19.26 -4.75
CA ARG A 22 -0.94 -19.40 -5.78
C ARG A 22 -1.26 -18.02 -6.36
N PRO A 23 -1.67 -17.93 -7.64
CA PRO A 23 -2.07 -16.67 -8.24
C PRO A 23 -3.21 -15.99 -7.45
N GLY A 24 -2.95 -14.82 -6.88
CA GLY A 24 -3.92 -14.05 -6.13
C GLY A 24 -4.78 -13.14 -7.00
N GLY A 25 -4.31 -12.82 -8.22
CA GLY A 25 -5.00 -11.96 -9.16
C GLY A 25 -6.38 -12.46 -9.56
N ALA A 26 -6.53 -13.79 -9.72
CA ALA A 26 -7.84 -14.39 -10.00
C ALA A 26 -8.83 -14.22 -8.84
N VAL A 27 -8.34 -14.23 -7.60
CA VAL A 27 -9.17 -14.02 -6.41
C VAL A 27 -9.67 -12.57 -6.41
N ILE A 28 -8.77 -11.60 -6.55
CA ILE A 28 -9.11 -10.18 -6.49
C ILE A 28 -10.06 -9.77 -7.63
N LEU A 29 -9.84 -10.30 -8.85
CA LEU A 29 -10.74 -10.06 -10.00
C LEU A 29 -12.14 -10.62 -9.76
N ARG A 30 -12.26 -11.81 -9.19
CA ARG A 30 -13.56 -12.44 -8.89
C ARG A 30 -14.33 -11.65 -7.86
N GLU A 31 -13.70 -11.28 -6.77
CA GLU A 31 -14.35 -10.61 -5.63
C GLU A 31 -14.68 -9.14 -5.92
N LEU A 32 -13.85 -8.45 -6.71
CA LEU A 32 -14.03 -7.04 -7.04
C LEU A 32 -14.65 -6.76 -8.42
N GLY A 33 -15.14 -7.82 -9.08
CA GLY A 33 -15.94 -7.67 -10.31
C GLY A 33 -15.15 -7.27 -11.56
N GLY A 34 -13.87 -7.61 -11.65
CA GLY A 34 -13.06 -7.44 -12.87
C GLY A 34 -12.57 -6.02 -13.16
N ARG A 35 -12.77 -5.07 -12.24
CA ARG A 35 -12.39 -3.64 -12.41
C ARG A 35 -11.03 -3.27 -11.80
N VAL A 36 -10.28 -4.26 -11.34
CA VAL A 36 -8.97 -4.03 -10.71
C VAL A 36 -7.92 -3.73 -11.77
N PRO A 37 -7.07 -2.71 -11.58
CA PRO A 37 -5.99 -2.39 -12.50
C PRO A 37 -5.04 -3.58 -12.74
N SER A 38 -4.57 -3.70 -13.97
CA SER A 38 -3.76 -4.85 -14.40
C SER A 38 -2.46 -5.00 -13.61
N GLY A 39 -1.83 -3.89 -13.22
CA GLY A 39 -0.63 -3.88 -12.38
C GLY A 39 -0.85 -4.48 -10.99
N VAL A 40 -2.02 -4.22 -10.38
CA VAL A 40 -2.41 -4.78 -9.07
C VAL A 40 -2.66 -6.28 -9.18
N VAL A 41 -3.34 -6.71 -10.26
CA VAL A 41 -3.57 -8.14 -10.54
C VAL A 41 -2.24 -8.88 -10.68
N GLY A 42 -1.32 -8.37 -11.52
CA GLY A 42 0.00 -8.94 -11.71
C GLY A 42 0.85 -8.98 -10.42
N PHE A 43 0.72 -7.97 -9.59
CA PHE A 43 1.38 -7.95 -8.28
C PHE A 43 0.91 -9.14 -7.41
N PHE A 44 -0.38 -9.31 -7.21
CA PHE A 44 -0.92 -10.40 -6.38
C PHE A 44 -0.79 -11.80 -7.02
N ASP A 45 -0.50 -11.89 -8.30
CA ASP A 45 -0.10 -13.14 -8.93
C ASP A 45 1.34 -13.55 -8.58
N ALA A 46 2.21 -12.58 -8.29
CA ALA A 46 3.62 -12.79 -8.00
C ALA A 46 3.95 -12.72 -6.51
N VAL A 47 3.26 -11.86 -5.76
CA VAL A 47 3.56 -11.53 -4.37
C VAL A 47 2.33 -11.76 -3.50
N GLU A 48 2.49 -12.51 -2.43
CA GLU A 48 1.44 -12.73 -1.43
C GLU A 48 1.39 -11.57 -0.44
N GLU A 49 2.56 -11.16 0.08
CA GLU A 49 2.66 -10.13 1.12
C GLU A 49 4.01 -9.41 1.05
N ILE A 50 4.01 -8.13 1.37
CA ILE A 50 5.20 -7.34 1.71
C ILE A 50 5.03 -6.85 3.15
N SER A 51 6.01 -7.14 4.00
CA SER A 51 6.13 -6.66 5.38
C SER A 51 7.53 -6.11 5.59
N LEU A 52 7.67 -4.81 5.67
CA LEU A 52 8.94 -4.09 5.77
C LEU A 52 8.93 -3.19 7.02
N PRO A 53 8.88 -3.75 8.24
CA PRO A 53 8.78 -2.98 9.48
C PRO A 53 9.96 -2.06 9.72
N ASP A 54 11.15 -2.42 9.24
CA ASP A 54 12.40 -1.68 9.46
C ASP A 54 12.74 -0.67 8.36
N VAL A 55 11.89 -0.55 7.34
CA VAL A 55 12.06 0.43 6.26
C VAL A 55 11.25 1.66 6.59
N TRP A 56 11.93 2.77 6.95
CA TRP A 56 11.31 4.03 7.33
C TRP A 56 10.27 3.87 8.46
N ASN A 57 8.99 4.08 8.15
CA ASN A 57 7.85 3.98 9.10
C ASN A 57 7.12 2.61 9.01
N GLY A 58 7.76 1.65 8.34
CA GLY A 58 7.14 0.37 8.02
C GLY A 58 6.22 0.44 6.80
N TYR A 59 6.21 -0.62 6.00
CA TYR A 59 5.31 -0.78 4.84
C TYR A 59 4.72 -2.17 4.84
N PHE A 60 3.39 -2.25 4.70
CA PHE A 60 2.65 -3.50 4.78
C PHE A 60 1.66 -3.56 3.62
N LEU A 61 1.88 -4.47 2.66
CA LEU A 61 1.00 -4.69 1.50
C LEU A 61 0.49 -6.12 1.49
N GLY A 62 -0.80 -6.31 1.21
CA GLY A 62 -1.42 -7.62 1.19
C GLY A 62 -1.67 -8.22 2.59
N PRO A 63 -1.89 -9.56 2.70
CA PRO A 63 -2.15 -10.49 1.60
C PRO A 63 -3.50 -10.22 0.89
N VAL A 64 -3.70 -10.86 -0.27
CA VAL A 64 -4.89 -10.62 -1.11
C VAL A 64 -6.22 -10.83 -0.36
N ASP A 65 -6.31 -11.85 0.47
CA ASP A 65 -7.52 -12.15 1.23
C ASP A 65 -7.86 -11.03 2.24
N ARG A 66 -6.84 -10.38 2.84
CA ARG A 66 -7.03 -9.20 3.70
C ARG A 66 -7.49 -7.99 2.89
N VAL A 67 -6.89 -7.75 1.72
CA VAL A 67 -7.27 -6.64 0.83
C VAL A 67 -8.73 -6.76 0.40
N VAL A 68 -9.15 -7.94 -0.02
CA VAL A 68 -10.53 -8.23 -0.43
C VAL A 68 -11.51 -8.11 0.75
N GLY A 69 -11.18 -8.69 1.90
CA GLY A 69 -12.00 -8.61 3.11
C GLY A 69 -12.16 -7.17 3.59
N ALA A 70 -11.06 -6.42 3.63
CA ALA A 70 -11.08 -5.02 4.03
C ALA A 70 -11.91 -4.14 3.07
N TYR A 71 -11.84 -4.39 1.77
CA TYR A 71 -12.67 -3.67 0.78
C TYR A 71 -14.17 -3.89 1.02
N ALA A 72 -14.57 -5.08 1.48
CA ALA A 72 -15.96 -5.37 1.77
C ALA A 72 -16.51 -4.57 2.97
N ASP A 73 -15.73 -4.44 4.06
CA ASP A 73 -16.26 -4.02 5.36
C ASP A 73 -15.56 -2.81 6.00
N GLU A 74 -14.25 -2.67 5.87
CA GLU A 74 -13.46 -1.78 6.74
C GLU A 74 -12.70 -0.67 6.01
N SER A 75 -12.28 -0.89 4.79
CA SER A 75 -11.46 0.06 4.03
C SER A 75 -12.30 1.08 3.26
N PRO A 76 -11.75 2.24 2.94
CA PRO A 76 -12.42 3.15 2.04
C PRO A 76 -12.51 2.54 0.64
N ARG A 77 -13.68 2.62 0.04
CA ARG A 77 -13.93 2.37 -1.39
C ARG A 77 -13.88 3.65 -2.21
N PHE A 78 -14.05 4.78 -1.55
CA PHE A 78 -14.02 6.09 -2.17
C PHE A 78 -13.21 7.05 -1.32
N ILE A 79 -12.41 7.89 -1.98
CA ILE A 79 -11.69 9.01 -1.37
C ILE A 79 -12.04 10.30 -2.10
N THR A 80 -11.89 11.43 -1.45
CA THR A 80 -12.02 12.74 -2.09
C THR A 80 -10.64 13.30 -2.41
N VAL A 81 -10.40 13.60 -3.68
CA VAL A 81 -9.16 14.20 -4.19
C VAL A 81 -9.51 15.48 -4.93
N GLU A 82 -9.05 16.62 -4.44
CA GLU A 82 -9.31 17.95 -5.04
C GLU A 82 -10.80 18.26 -5.31
N GLY A 83 -11.71 17.63 -4.58
CA GLY A 83 -13.15 17.78 -4.70
C GLY A 83 -13.84 16.69 -5.52
N ASP A 84 -13.09 15.87 -6.24
CA ASP A 84 -13.62 14.73 -6.97
C ASP A 84 -13.67 13.48 -6.10
N VAL A 85 -14.65 12.63 -6.32
CA VAL A 85 -14.80 11.33 -5.65
C VAL A 85 -14.17 10.26 -6.53
N VAL A 86 -13.14 9.60 -6.00
CA VAL A 86 -12.35 8.58 -6.71
C VAL A 86 -12.60 7.21 -6.07
N GLU A 87 -12.93 6.20 -6.89
CA GLU A 87 -13.04 4.81 -6.43
C GLU A 87 -11.65 4.22 -6.27
N VAL A 88 -11.38 3.61 -5.11
CA VAL A 88 -10.06 3.09 -4.75
C VAL A 88 -10.12 1.70 -4.13
N LEU A 89 -8.99 1.01 -4.21
CA LEU A 89 -8.71 -0.21 -3.49
C LEU A 89 -7.58 0.05 -2.49
N THR A 90 -7.82 -0.18 -1.21
CA THR A 90 -6.77 -0.15 -0.21
C THR A 90 -5.95 -1.43 -0.30
N ILE A 91 -4.66 -1.29 -0.61
CA ILE A 91 -3.72 -2.41 -0.81
C ILE A 91 -2.81 -2.65 0.39
N GLY A 92 -2.77 -1.70 1.32
CA GLY A 92 -1.88 -1.78 2.47
C GLY A 92 -1.87 -0.52 3.32
N SER A 93 -0.91 -0.46 4.23
CA SER A 93 -0.73 0.65 5.17
C SER A 93 0.74 0.84 5.52
N ASP A 94 1.06 1.96 6.18
CA ASP A 94 2.32 2.12 6.89
C ASP A 94 2.17 1.86 8.41
N GLY A 95 3.29 1.84 9.13
CA GLY A 95 3.32 1.67 10.58
C GLY A 95 2.72 2.83 11.37
N GLY A 96 2.49 3.98 10.73
CA GLY A 96 1.79 5.14 11.30
C GLY A 96 0.28 5.12 11.10
N GLY A 97 -0.25 4.10 10.41
CA GLY A 97 -1.68 3.92 10.14
C GLY A 97 -2.19 4.67 8.90
N ALA A 98 -1.31 5.26 8.09
CA ALA A 98 -1.72 5.77 6.80
C ALA A 98 -2.02 4.61 5.84
N LEU A 99 -3.05 4.78 5.00
CA LEU A 99 -3.48 3.77 4.03
C LEU A 99 -2.90 4.06 2.64
N TYR A 100 -2.58 3.00 1.90
CA TYR A 100 -2.21 3.06 0.49
C TYR A 100 -3.39 2.61 -0.36
N CYS A 101 -3.91 3.55 -1.16
CA CYS A 101 -5.11 3.37 -1.96
C CYS A 101 -4.77 3.51 -3.44
N VAL A 102 -5.04 2.47 -4.23
CA VAL A 102 -4.88 2.49 -5.70
C VAL A 102 -6.20 2.89 -6.32
N CYS A 103 -6.20 3.85 -7.26
CA CYS A 103 -7.36 4.16 -8.06
C CYS A 103 -7.79 2.93 -8.88
N MET A 104 -9.10 2.68 -8.95
CA MET A 104 -9.65 1.54 -9.69
C MET A 104 -9.68 1.76 -11.21
N GLU A 105 -9.36 2.97 -11.68
CA GLU A 105 -9.27 3.34 -13.09
C GLU A 105 -7.81 3.55 -13.50
N GLU A 106 -7.44 3.06 -14.69
CA GLU A 106 -6.10 3.30 -15.26
C GLU A 106 -5.90 4.81 -15.55
N PRO A 107 -4.68 5.37 -15.31
CA PRO A 107 -3.40 4.70 -15.07
C PRO A 107 -3.17 4.19 -13.63
N ALA A 108 -4.17 4.14 -12.80
CA ALA A 108 -4.13 3.61 -11.45
C ALA A 108 -3.17 4.36 -10.50
N PRO A 109 -3.31 5.69 -10.35
CA PRO A 109 -2.51 6.45 -9.42
C PRO A 109 -2.69 5.92 -7.99
N VAL A 110 -1.60 6.02 -7.21
CA VAL A 110 -1.61 5.59 -5.82
C VAL A 110 -1.66 6.81 -4.91
N PHE A 111 -2.58 6.75 -3.96
CA PHE A 111 -2.79 7.78 -2.95
C PHE A 111 -2.37 7.26 -1.57
N ARG A 112 -1.76 8.15 -0.80
CA ARG A 112 -1.59 7.96 0.64
C ARG A 112 -2.66 8.76 1.36
N LEU A 113 -3.34 8.09 2.27
CA LEU A 113 -4.44 8.62 3.04
C LEU A 113 -4.06 8.62 4.52
N ASP A 114 -3.76 9.80 5.05
CA ASP A 114 -3.42 10.00 6.45
C ASP A 114 -4.67 10.34 7.27
N GLN A 115 -4.81 9.79 8.47
CA GLN A 115 -5.80 10.18 9.50
C GLN A 115 -7.25 10.36 9.00
N ALA A 116 -7.70 9.51 8.08
CA ALA A 116 -9.04 9.59 7.55
C ALA A 116 -10.08 9.01 8.51
N SER A 117 -11.26 9.63 8.53
CA SER A 117 -12.45 8.98 9.06
C SER A 117 -13.19 8.27 7.94
N ILE A 118 -13.54 6.99 8.14
CA ILE A 118 -14.24 6.18 7.14
C ILE A 118 -15.69 6.01 7.58
N ARG A 119 -16.64 6.36 6.72
CA ARG A 119 -18.07 6.17 6.96
C ARG A 119 -18.76 5.67 5.70
N GLY A 120 -19.37 4.49 5.77
CA GLY A 120 -20.08 3.90 4.64
C GLY A 120 -19.18 3.65 3.42
N GLY A 121 -17.91 3.34 3.65
CA GLY A 121 -16.92 3.11 2.59
C GLY A 121 -16.35 4.39 1.95
N VAL A 122 -16.70 5.57 2.46
CA VAL A 122 -16.13 6.84 2.01
C VAL A 122 -15.17 7.36 3.07
N ALA A 123 -13.93 7.61 2.65
CA ALA A 123 -12.96 8.26 3.51
C ALA A 123 -13.00 9.77 3.34
N THR A 124 -13.02 10.45 4.47
CA THR A 124 -12.87 11.90 4.54
C THR A 124 -11.62 12.22 5.36
N ALA A 125 -10.68 12.90 4.75
CA ALA A 125 -9.47 13.39 5.38
C ALA A 125 -9.44 14.92 5.38
N PRO A 126 -8.74 15.55 6.35
CA PRO A 126 -8.48 16.98 6.28
C PRO A 126 -7.72 17.36 5.00
N PRO A 127 -7.79 18.61 4.55
CA PRO A 127 -7.02 19.09 3.40
C PRO A 127 -5.52 18.77 3.56
N GLY A 128 -4.89 18.21 2.52
CA GLY A 128 -3.48 17.83 2.51
C GLY A 128 -3.16 16.45 3.10
N PHE A 129 -4.16 15.74 3.66
CA PHE A 129 -3.98 14.39 4.21
C PHE A 129 -4.31 13.28 3.20
N THR A 130 -4.84 13.64 2.04
CA THR A 130 -4.94 12.76 0.87
C THR A 130 -3.94 13.25 -0.16
N ARG A 131 -2.93 12.46 -0.49
CA ARG A 131 -1.87 12.83 -1.43
C ARG A 131 -1.65 11.76 -2.46
N GLN A 132 -1.55 12.14 -3.73
CA GLN A 132 -1.03 11.24 -4.76
C GLN A 132 0.47 11.05 -4.53
N ILE A 133 0.91 9.81 -4.38
CA ILE A 133 2.31 9.45 -4.10
C ILE A 133 2.98 8.76 -5.28
N ALA A 134 2.20 8.25 -6.23
CA ALA A 134 2.73 7.71 -7.49
C ALA A 134 1.71 7.91 -8.62
N PRO A 135 2.17 8.09 -9.87
CA PRO A 135 1.28 8.27 -11.02
C PRO A 135 0.57 6.99 -11.42
N ASP A 136 1.13 5.85 -11.07
CA ASP A 136 0.61 4.51 -11.32
C ASP A 136 1.15 3.52 -10.29
N PHE A 137 0.62 2.29 -10.31
CA PHE A 137 1.01 1.27 -9.33
C PHE A 137 2.46 0.78 -9.52
N SER A 138 2.99 0.74 -10.75
CA SER A 138 4.39 0.37 -11.00
C SER A 138 5.36 1.39 -10.38
N GLY A 139 5.10 2.68 -10.57
CA GLY A 139 5.88 3.75 -9.97
C GLY A 139 5.88 3.71 -8.44
N PHE A 140 4.76 3.30 -7.84
CA PHE A 140 4.69 3.07 -6.40
C PHE A 140 5.61 1.93 -5.95
N LEU A 141 5.57 0.76 -6.62
CA LEU A 141 6.45 -0.37 -6.29
C LEU A 141 7.93 -0.04 -6.50
N GLU A 142 8.27 0.71 -7.57
CA GLU A 142 9.64 1.18 -7.80
C GLU A 142 10.12 2.13 -6.70
N ALA A 143 9.26 3.03 -6.22
CA ALA A 143 9.61 3.93 -5.13
C ALA A 143 9.84 3.14 -3.82
N LEU A 144 9.00 2.13 -3.55
CA LEU A 144 9.18 1.25 -2.40
C LEU A 144 10.49 0.46 -2.49
N ALA A 145 10.82 -0.11 -3.66
CA ALA A 145 12.09 -0.82 -3.88
C ALA A 145 13.30 0.09 -3.62
N ARG A 146 13.28 1.33 -4.12
CA ARG A 146 14.33 2.32 -3.84
C ARG A 146 14.45 2.67 -2.36
N ALA A 147 13.34 2.69 -1.61
CA ALA A 147 13.38 2.92 -0.16
C ALA A 147 14.08 1.78 0.58
N VAL A 148 13.82 0.53 0.18
CA VAL A 148 14.51 -0.66 0.72
C VAL A 148 16.01 -0.56 0.46
N GLU A 149 16.43 -0.32 -0.79
CA GLU A 149 17.84 -0.17 -1.16
C GLU A 149 18.53 0.98 -0.38
N SER A 150 17.84 2.09 -0.19
CA SER A 150 18.35 3.24 0.56
C SER A 150 18.51 2.92 2.05
N SER A 151 17.56 2.20 2.64
CA SER A 151 17.62 1.75 4.02
C SER A 151 18.79 0.80 4.26
N GLU A 152 19.03 -0.16 3.35
CA GLU A 152 20.19 -1.06 3.41
C GLU A 152 21.54 -0.31 3.36
N GLN A 153 21.57 0.83 2.67
CA GLN A 153 22.75 1.70 2.58
C GLN A 153 22.86 2.69 3.76
N GLY A 154 21.98 2.59 4.77
CA GLY A 154 21.93 3.50 5.92
C GLY A 154 21.46 4.92 5.58
N ARG A 155 20.84 5.12 4.43
CA ARG A 155 20.24 6.37 3.99
C ARG A 155 18.73 6.28 4.15
N GLU A 156 18.20 6.98 5.12
CA GLU A 156 16.75 7.08 5.31
C GLU A 156 16.19 8.20 4.45
N GLN A 157 15.53 7.84 3.39
CA GLN A 157 14.68 8.76 2.63
C GLN A 157 13.28 8.16 2.54
N PRO A 158 12.24 8.94 2.85
CA PRO A 158 10.88 8.48 2.58
C PRO A 158 10.73 8.25 1.08
N PRO A 159 10.05 7.17 0.65
CA PRO A 159 9.86 6.88 -0.77
C PRO A 159 8.90 7.87 -1.44
N PHE A 160 8.09 8.59 -0.64
CA PHE A 160 7.05 9.50 -1.10
C PHE A 160 6.99 10.80 -0.29
#